data_d3f36688e4901e4eb6dac57fc91ef7e4
#
_entry.id   d3f36688e4901e4eb6dac57fc91ef7e4
#
_cell.length_a   1.000
_cell.length_b   1.000
_cell.length_c   1.000
_cell.angle_alpha   90.00
_cell.angle_beta   90.00
_cell.angle_gamma   90.00
#
_symmetry.space_group_name_H-M   'P 1'
#
loop_
_entity.id
_entity.type
_entity.pdbx_description
1 polymer ?
#
loop_
_entity_poly.entity_id
_entity_poly.type
_entity_poly.pdbx_seq_one_letter_code
_entity_poly.pdbx_strand_id
1 'polypeptide(L)' 'LVFDIIFMDPPYGKLLEKQVLNRLASSGIVDKNTWIIVESDLDTEYDYLTDIGYEIDRVKKYKTNKHTFIQEIL' A
#
# COMPACT_ATOMS: atom_id res chain seq x y z
N LEU A 1 -8.78 -16.04 -6.72
CA LEU A 1 -7.33 -15.92 -6.89
C LEU A 1 -6.79 -14.78 -6.03
N VAL A 2 -5.91 -15.11 -5.10
CA VAL A 2 -5.28 -14.13 -4.21
C VAL A 2 -3.81 -14.01 -4.58
N PHE A 3 -3.31 -12.80 -4.70
CA PHE A 3 -1.90 -12.55 -5.01
C PHE A 3 -1.06 -12.58 -3.74
N ASP A 4 0.16 -13.08 -3.87
CA ASP A 4 1.12 -13.05 -2.76
C ASP A 4 1.78 -11.69 -2.61
N ILE A 5 2.09 -11.04 -3.72
CA ILE A 5 2.76 -9.74 -3.75
C ILE A 5 2.11 -8.87 -4.81
N ILE A 6 1.80 -7.63 -4.44
CA ILE A 6 1.33 -6.60 -5.37
C ILE A 6 2.27 -5.41 -5.24
N PHE A 7 2.88 -5.02 -6.34
CA PHE A 7 3.74 -3.84 -6.37
C PHE A 7 2.99 -2.68 -7.03
N MET A 8 2.99 -1.53 -6.36
CA MET A 8 2.32 -0.33 -6.85
C MET A 8 3.33 0.79 -7.02
N ASP A 9 3.31 1.41 -8.20
CA ASP A 9 4.09 2.60 -8.49
C ASP A 9 3.15 3.63 -9.12
N PRO A 10 2.21 4.18 -8.32
CA PRO A 10 1.24 5.11 -8.88
C PRO A 10 1.90 6.42 -9.29
N PRO A 11 1.41 7.07 -10.35
CA PRO A 11 1.91 8.37 -10.71
C PRO A 11 1.59 9.39 -9.61
N TYR A 12 2.27 10.52 -9.68
CA TYR A 12 2.07 11.57 -8.69
C TYR A 12 0.60 11.96 -8.58
N GLY A 13 0.08 11.81 -7.38
CA GLY A 13 -1.31 12.14 -7.10
C GLY A 13 -1.66 11.60 -5.73
N LYS A 14 -1.79 12.47 -4.79
CA LYS A 14 -1.85 12.14 -3.36
C LYS A 14 -2.99 11.20 -2.97
N LEU A 15 -4.01 11.11 -3.81
CA LEU A 15 -5.18 10.27 -3.48
C LEU A 15 -5.23 8.98 -4.29
N LEU A 16 -4.33 8.79 -5.25
CA LEU A 16 -4.35 7.59 -6.07
C LEU A 16 -4.02 6.35 -5.28
N GLU A 17 -3.02 6.41 -4.41
CA GLU A 17 -2.65 5.30 -3.57
C GLU A 17 -3.83 4.88 -2.69
N LYS A 18 -4.49 5.85 -2.07
CA LYS A 18 -5.64 5.59 -1.22
C LYS A 18 -6.77 4.93 -2.00
N GLN A 19 -7.08 5.44 -3.19
CA GLN A 19 -8.15 4.90 -4.03
C GLN A 19 -7.84 3.46 -4.44
N VAL A 20 -6.62 3.17 -4.87
CA VAL A 20 -6.23 1.83 -5.27
C VAL A 20 -6.27 0.87 -4.09
N LEU A 21 -5.72 1.27 -2.95
CA LEU A 21 -5.72 0.43 -1.75
C LEU A 21 -7.15 0.14 -1.28
N ASN A 22 -8.02 1.12 -1.33
CA ASN A 22 -9.41 0.93 -0.94
C ASN A 22 -10.12 -0.05 -1.88
N ARG A 23 -9.86 0.01 -3.17
CA ARG A 23 -10.40 -0.94 -4.14
C ARG A 23 -9.84 -2.33 -3.96
N LEU A 24 -8.56 -2.45 -3.67
CA LEU A 24 -7.93 -3.75 -3.41
C LEU A 24 -8.55 -4.44 -2.20
N ALA A 25 -8.91 -3.69 -1.17
CA ALA A 25 -9.50 -4.25 0.03
C ALA A 25 -10.83 -4.98 -0.25
N SER A 26 -11.55 -4.57 -1.29
CA SER A 26 -12.83 -5.19 -1.65
C SER A 26 -12.75 -6.07 -2.90
N SER A 27 -11.56 -6.26 -3.46
CA SER A 27 -11.41 -6.92 -4.76
C SER A 27 -11.40 -8.44 -4.71
N GLY A 28 -11.08 -9.02 -3.55
CA GLY A 28 -10.91 -10.47 -3.43
C GLY A 28 -9.56 -11.00 -3.89
N ILE A 29 -8.66 -10.13 -4.35
CA ILE A 29 -7.31 -10.56 -4.77
C ILE A 29 -6.25 -10.30 -3.70
N VAL A 30 -6.66 -9.74 -2.57
CA VAL A 30 -5.79 -9.40 -1.44
C VAL A 30 -6.36 -10.03 -0.19
N ASP A 31 -5.50 -10.61 0.62
CA ASP A 31 -5.83 -11.04 1.98
C ASP A 31 -4.70 -10.63 2.94
N LYS A 32 -4.81 -11.05 4.20
CA LYS A 32 -3.84 -10.67 5.23
C LYS A 32 -2.43 -11.19 4.97
N ASN A 33 -2.26 -12.13 4.06
CA ASN A 33 -0.95 -12.69 3.72
C ASN A 33 -0.35 -12.04 2.47
N THR A 34 -1.09 -11.15 1.82
CA THR A 34 -0.62 -10.46 0.62
C THR A 34 0.26 -9.28 1.03
N TRP A 35 1.45 -9.20 0.46
CA TRP A 35 2.29 -8.02 0.60
C TRP A 35 1.94 -7.00 -0.46
N ILE A 36 1.62 -5.79 -0.05
CA ILE A 36 1.44 -4.66 -0.96
C ILE A 36 2.63 -3.74 -0.75
N ILE A 37 3.40 -3.51 -1.81
CA ILE A 37 4.57 -2.66 -1.74
C ILE A 37 4.29 -1.43 -2.58
N VAL A 38 4.30 -0.26 -1.96
CA VAL A 38 3.99 1.00 -2.63
C VAL A 38 5.25 1.83 -2.71
N GLU A 39 5.65 2.16 -3.93
CA GLU A 39 6.72 3.11 -4.15
C GLU A 39 6.14 4.53 -4.17
N SER A 40 6.77 5.44 -3.43
CA SER A 40 6.30 6.82 -3.35
C SER A 40 7.44 7.76 -3.00
N ASP A 41 7.18 9.06 -3.08
CA ASP A 41 8.11 10.07 -2.57
C ASP A 41 8.31 9.91 -1.08
N LEU A 42 9.43 10.40 -0.58
CA LEU A 42 9.74 10.33 0.85
C LEU A 42 8.69 11.03 1.71
N ASP A 43 8.04 12.07 1.19
CA ASP A 43 7.08 12.87 1.94
C ASP A 43 5.65 12.31 1.91
N THR A 44 5.38 11.27 1.14
CA THR A 44 4.04 10.70 1.08
C THR A 44 3.69 10.07 2.41
N GLU A 45 2.49 10.40 2.92
CA GLU A 45 2.00 9.90 4.19
C GLU A 45 0.88 8.89 3.99
N TYR A 46 0.79 7.93 4.92
CA TYR A 46 -0.17 6.84 4.87
C TYR A 46 -0.98 6.73 6.15
N ASP A 47 -1.27 7.84 6.78
CA ASP A 47 -1.99 7.88 8.06
C ASP A 47 -3.44 7.41 7.96
N TYR A 48 -3.98 7.28 6.74
CA TYR A 48 -5.34 6.80 6.50
C TYR A 48 -5.44 5.26 6.46
N LEU A 49 -4.33 4.53 6.47
CA LEU A 49 -4.33 3.08 6.19
C LEU A 49 -5.17 2.28 7.17
N THR A 50 -5.09 2.59 8.45
CA THR A 50 -5.87 1.86 9.45
C THR A 50 -7.36 2.03 9.24
N ASP A 51 -7.80 3.18 8.74
CA ASP A 51 -9.22 3.45 8.48
C ASP A 51 -9.77 2.58 7.36
N ILE A 52 -8.94 2.13 6.45
CA ILE A 52 -9.37 1.28 5.34
C ILE A 52 -8.89 -0.17 5.45
N GLY A 53 -8.41 -0.55 6.62
CA GLY A 53 -8.12 -1.95 6.93
C GLY A 53 -6.72 -2.42 6.64
N TYR A 54 -5.75 -1.51 6.62
CA TYR A 54 -4.35 -1.86 6.36
C TYR A 54 -3.44 -1.40 7.49
N GLU A 55 -2.25 -2.01 7.54
CA GLU A 55 -1.19 -1.56 8.43
C GLU A 55 0.15 -1.59 7.70
N ILE A 56 1.08 -0.77 8.16
CA ILE A 56 2.44 -0.74 7.64
C ILE A 56 3.28 -1.73 8.42
N ASP A 57 3.92 -2.66 7.70
CA ASP A 57 4.90 -3.56 8.32
C ASP A 57 6.24 -2.86 8.47
N ARG A 58 6.70 -2.24 7.39
CA ARG A 58 7.97 -1.50 7.41
C ARG A 58 8.06 -0.54 6.22
N VAL A 59 9.03 0.37 6.30
CA VAL A 59 9.32 1.32 5.23
C VAL A 59 10.81 1.24 4.92
N LYS A 60 11.14 1.05 3.64
CA LYS A 60 12.51 1.14 3.15
C LYS A 60 12.70 2.47 2.45
N LYS A 61 13.59 3.30 2.99
CA LYS A 61 13.86 4.61 2.42
C LYS A 61 15.10 4.57 1.55
N TYR A 62 14.98 5.21 0.40
CA TYR A 62 16.07 5.40 -0.55
C TYR A 62 16.37 6.89 -0.65
N LYS A 63 17.25 7.27 -1.57
CA LYS A 63 17.72 8.65 -1.66
C LYS A 63 16.57 9.63 -1.99
N THR A 64 15.69 9.25 -2.91
CA THR A 64 14.64 10.14 -3.41
C THR A 64 13.23 9.58 -3.24
N ASN A 65 13.12 8.32 -2.84
CA ASN A 65 11.81 7.65 -2.71
C ASN A 65 11.83 6.65 -1.57
N LYS A 66 10.69 6.03 -1.34
CA LYS A 66 10.58 4.97 -0.35
C LYS A 66 9.65 3.88 -0.84
N HIS A 67 9.85 2.68 -0.30
CA HIS A 67 8.94 1.55 -0.49
C HIS A 67 8.25 1.26 0.85
N THR A 68 6.94 1.34 0.85
CA THR A 68 6.12 1.07 2.04
C THR A 68 5.50 -0.32 1.90
N PHE A 69 5.77 -1.18 2.87
CA PHE A 69 5.30 -2.57 2.89
C PHE A 69 4.04 -2.64 3.74
N ILE A 70 2.93 -2.99 3.11
CA ILE A 70 1.58 -2.90 3.67
C ILE A 70 0.93 -4.26 3.65
N GLN A 71 0.17 -4.57 4.69
CA GLN A 71 -0.68 -5.77 4.75
C GLN A 71 -2.04 -5.42 5.31
N GLU A 72 -3.05 -6.22 4.96
CA GLU A 72 -4.37 -6.07 5.54
C GLU A 72 -4.37 -6.45 7.02
N ILE A 73 -5.11 -5.68 7.78
CA ILE A 73 -5.47 -6.05 9.16
C ILE A 73 -6.68 -6.96 9.06
N LEU A 74 -6.69 -8.01 9.84
CA LEU A 74 -7.81 -8.92 9.86
C LEU A 74 -9.13 -8.27 10.24
#